data_5029a2cc0936a3194f228ea280ae248a
#
_entry.id   5029a2cc0936a3194f228ea280ae248a
#
_cell.length_a   1.000
_cell.length_b   1.000
_cell.length_c   1.000
_cell.angle_alpha   90.00
_cell.angle_beta   90.00
_cell.angle_gamma   90.00
#
_symmetry.space_group_name_H-M   'P 1'
#
loop_
_entity.id
_entity.type
_entity.pdbx_description
1 polymer ?
#
loop_
_entity_poly.entity_id
_entity_poly.type
_entity_poly.pdbx_seq_one_letter_code
_entity_poly.pdbx_strand_id
1 'polypeptide(L)'
;LWENLRDEIQDPKDALTHSSDDEVNETGLQPIPENFIMGYGNNFHDLASLHPQPVQIFRMWQTFLINVNPLVKMFHAPTVQQMILDASGDLKNIARPTEALMFSIYFLSITSLQNEECESMYGESRPSLLAKYSYAAQQALINARFLKSLNLFTLQALILYLVSRIPDIIWL
;
A
#
# COMPACT_ATOMS: atom_id res chain seq x y z
N LEU A 1 -14.66 46.45 -16.88
CA LEU A 1 -13.41 45.65 -16.67
C LEU A 1 -13.68 44.26 -16.14
N TRP A 2 -14.85 43.99 -15.55
CA TRP A 2 -15.25 42.70 -14.99
C TRP A 2 -16.12 41.85 -15.93
N GLU A 3 -16.63 42.42 -17.02
CA GLU A 3 -17.46 41.69 -17.99
C GLU A 3 -16.65 40.78 -18.93
N ASN A 4 -15.38 41.05 -19.16
CA ASN A 4 -14.52 40.26 -20.06
C ASN A 4 -13.87 39.05 -19.39
N LEU A 5 -14.06 38.81 -18.07
CA LEU A 5 -13.50 37.66 -17.36
C LEU A 5 -14.43 36.45 -17.35
N ARG A 6 -15.64 36.59 -17.86
CA ARG A 6 -16.64 35.53 -17.86
C ARG A 6 -16.48 34.55 -19.02
N ASP A 7 -15.86 34.99 -20.12
CA ASP A 7 -15.71 34.19 -21.34
C ASP A 7 -14.42 33.36 -21.38
N GLU A 8 -13.49 33.54 -20.40
CA GLU A 8 -12.25 32.75 -20.29
C GLU A 8 -12.32 31.59 -19.29
N ILE A 9 -13.40 31.48 -18.53
CA ILE A 9 -13.61 30.31 -17.67
C ILE A 9 -14.40 29.29 -18.47
N GLN A 10 -13.71 28.50 -19.28
CA GLN A 10 -14.27 27.29 -19.86
C GLN A 10 -14.80 26.39 -18.74
N ASP A 11 -16.04 25.95 -18.90
CA ASP A 11 -16.76 25.12 -17.92
C ASP A 11 -15.91 23.87 -17.60
N PRO A 12 -15.56 23.59 -16.32
CA PRO A 12 -14.73 22.44 -15.94
C PRO A 12 -15.34 21.09 -16.34
N LYS A 13 -16.59 21.07 -16.81
CA LYS A 13 -17.29 19.85 -17.22
C LYS A 13 -16.79 19.27 -18.54
N ASP A 14 -16.24 20.08 -19.44
CA ASP A 14 -15.75 19.59 -20.74
C ASP A 14 -14.33 19.00 -20.66
N ALA A 15 -13.61 19.22 -19.55
CA ALA A 15 -12.28 18.65 -19.35
C ALA A 15 -12.30 17.22 -18.77
N LEU A 16 -13.45 16.70 -18.36
CA LEU A 16 -13.59 15.39 -17.71
C LEU A 16 -14.05 14.26 -18.66
N THR A 17 -14.23 14.52 -19.95
CA THR A 17 -14.76 13.52 -20.90
C THR A 17 -13.73 12.94 -21.88
N HIS A 18 -12.45 13.21 -21.73
CA HIS A 18 -11.41 12.57 -22.56
C HIS A 18 -10.25 12.10 -21.70
N SER A 19 -10.24 10.85 -21.41
CA SER A 19 -9.21 9.83 -21.63
C SER A 19 -9.44 8.62 -20.73
N SER A 20 -10.17 7.67 -21.24
CA SER A 20 -9.99 6.26 -20.90
C SER A 20 -8.92 5.71 -21.86
N ASP A 21 -7.69 6.16 -21.71
CA ASP A 21 -6.56 5.46 -22.25
C ASP A 21 -5.86 4.78 -21.07
N ASP A 22 -5.91 3.44 -21.09
CA ASP A 22 -5.19 2.56 -20.19
C ASP A 22 -3.67 2.77 -20.39
N GLU A 23 -3.13 3.85 -19.84
CA GLU A 23 -1.69 3.96 -19.65
C GLU A 23 -1.27 2.98 -18.56
N VAL A 24 -0.90 1.78 -18.99
CA VAL A 24 -0.15 0.85 -18.17
C VAL A 24 1.20 1.52 -17.88
N ASN A 25 1.31 2.12 -16.71
CA ASN A 25 2.55 2.70 -16.22
C ASN A 25 3.63 1.62 -16.27
N GLU A 26 4.80 1.91 -16.84
CA GLU A 26 5.95 0.98 -16.96
C GLU A 26 6.40 0.39 -15.62
N THR A 27 5.97 0.96 -14.49
CA THR A 27 6.24 0.48 -13.12
C THR A 27 5.38 -0.70 -12.69
N GLY A 28 4.34 -1.08 -13.44
CA GLY A 28 3.40 -2.16 -13.08
C GLY A 28 2.53 -1.86 -11.85
N LEU A 29 2.57 -0.63 -11.32
CA LEU A 29 1.76 -0.21 -10.19
C LEU A 29 0.41 0.29 -10.67
N GLN A 30 -0.67 -0.33 -10.19
CA GLN A 30 -2.03 0.14 -10.45
C GLN A 30 -2.21 1.57 -9.90
N PRO A 31 -2.94 2.46 -10.61
CA PRO A 31 -3.25 3.79 -10.11
C PRO A 31 -3.99 3.71 -8.77
N ILE A 32 -3.83 4.73 -7.93
CA ILE A 32 -4.61 4.82 -6.68
C ILE A 32 -6.07 5.03 -7.06
N PRO A 33 -7.00 4.14 -6.67
CA PRO A 33 -8.41 4.30 -7.00
C PRO A 33 -8.96 5.60 -6.41
N GLU A 34 -9.79 6.32 -7.16
CA GLU A 34 -10.42 7.58 -6.69
C GLU A 34 -11.19 7.38 -5.38
N ASN A 35 -11.79 6.21 -5.18
CA ASN A 35 -12.50 5.85 -3.96
C ASN A 35 -11.59 5.54 -2.77
N PHE A 36 -10.28 5.48 -2.93
CA PHE A 36 -9.34 5.26 -1.82
C PHE A 36 -9.42 6.40 -0.78
N ILE A 37 -9.46 7.64 -1.24
CA ILE A 37 -9.59 8.82 -0.36
C ILE A 37 -11.05 9.01 0.07
N MET A 38 -12.00 8.76 -0.84
CA MET A 38 -13.43 8.93 -0.61
C MET A 38 -14.11 7.69 -0.02
N GLY A 39 -13.37 6.63 0.26
CA GLY A 39 -13.84 5.28 0.64
C GLY A 39 -14.74 5.23 1.88
N TYR A 40 -15.94 5.77 1.76
CA TYR A 40 -17.03 5.62 2.70
C TYR A 40 -17.80 4.29 2.44
N GLY A 41 -17.08 3.17 2.45
CA GLY A 41 -17.74 1.86 2.55
C GLY A 41 -17.83 1.48 4.03
N ASN A 42 -19.03 1.31 4.57
CA ASN A 42 -19.22 0.68 5.88
C ASN A 42 -18.90 -0.84 5.83
N ASN A 43 -18.52 -1.36 4.68
CA ASN A 43 -18.21 -2.76 4.49
C ASN A 43 -16.72 -2.99 4.78
N PHE A 44 -16.45 -3.66 5.89
CA PHE A 44 -15.12 -4.15 6.19
C PHE A 44 -14.82 -5.36 5.31
N HIS A 45 -13.72 -5.32 4.60
CA HIS A 45 -13.24 -6.45 3.82
C HIS A 45 -12.44 -7.39 4.71
N ASP A 46 -12.79 -8.66 4.68
CA ASP A 46 -11.97 -9.70 5.32
C ASP A 46 -10.71 -9.92 4.46
N LEU A 47 -9.56 -9.63 5.04
CA LEU A 47 -8.27 -9.74 4.39
C LEU A 47 -7.46 -10.95 4.87
N ALA A 48 -8.01 -11.76 5.77
CA ALA A 48 -7.31 -12.91 6.36
C ALA A 48 -6.76 -13.88 5.30
N SER A 49 -7.52 -14.08 4.20
CA SER A 49 -7.11 -14.95 3.08
C SER A 49 -5.98 -14.38 2.21
N LEU A 50 -5.70 -13.08 2.29
CA LEU A 50 -4.64 -12.41 1.53
C LEU A 50 -3.30 -12.42 2.27
N HIS A 51 -3.29 -12.76 3.56
CA HIS A 51 -2.03 -12.94 4.27
C HIS A 51 -1.26 -14.13 3.72
N PRO A 52 0.05 -13.97 3.52
CA PRO A 52 0.89 -15.10 3.17
C PRO A 52 1.07 -16.06 4.36
N GLN A 53 1.63 -17.23 4.09
CA GLN A 53 1.98 -18.15 5.17
C GLN A 53 2.99 -17.54 6.14
N PRO A 54 3.01 -17.94 7.43
CA PRO A 54 3.88 -17.34 8.46
C PRO A 54 5.36 -17.27 8.06
N VAL A 55 5.88 -18.29 7.36
CA VAL A 55 7.26 -18.29 6.85
C VAL A 55 7.49 -17.17 5.83
N GLN A 56 6.52 -16.93 4.96
CA GLN A 56 6.61 -15.85 3.96
C GLN A 56 6.45 -14.47 4.60
N ILE A 57 5.58 -14.34 5.62
CA ILE A 57 5.46 -13.11 6.43
C ILE A 57 6.83 -12.73 7.00
N PHE A 58 7.52 -13.71 7.59
CA PHE A 58 8.83 -13.47 8.18
C PHE A 58 9.89 -13.12 7.12
N ARG A 59 9.87 -13.77 5.95
CA ARG A 59 10.76 -13.41 4.83
C ARG A 59 10.53 -11.96 4.35
N MET A 60 9.27 -11.54 4.20
CA MET A 60 8.94 -10.17 3.83
C MET A 60 9.42 -9.16 4.87
N TRP A 61 9.27 -9.51 6.15
CA TRP A 61 9.83 -8.69 7.23
C TRP A 61 11.36 -8.56 7.14
N GLN A 62 12.08 -9.66 6.90
CA GLN A 62 13.54 -9.62 6.72
C GLN A 62 13.94 -8.79 5.49
N THR A 63 13.24 -8.95 4.37
CA THR A 63 13.46 -8.13 3.17
C THR A 63 13.25 -6.65 3.48
N PHE A 64 12.19 -6.31 4.20
CA PHE A 64 11.93 -4.94 4.64
C PHE A 64 13.07 -4.40 5.50
N LEU A 65 13.57 -5.17 6.46
CA LEU A 65 14.66 -4.74 7.34
C LEU A 65 15.96 -4.47 6.58
N ILE A 66 16.25 -5.25 5.55
CA ILE A 66 17.48 -5.15 4.77
C ILE A 66 17.40 -4.03 3.74
N ASN A 67 16.31 -3.99 2.97
CA ASN A 67 16.21 -3.13 1.79
C ASN A 67 15.58 -1.76 2.09
N VAL A 68 14.63 -1.70 3.01
CA VAL A 68 13.77 -0.53 3.21
C VAL A 68 14.06 0.20 4.51
N ASN A 69 14.19 -0.52 5.62
CA ASN A 69 14.36 0.08 6.94
C ASN A 69 15.59 1.01 7.05
N PRO A 70 16.74 0.77 6.38
CA PRO A 70 17.86 1.69 6.41
C PRO A 70 17.55 3.07 5.83
N LEU A 71 16.60 3.15 4.88
CA LEU A 71 16.18 4.38 4.21
C LEU A 71 15.12 5.12 5.02
N VAL A 72 14.13 4.41 5.54
CA VAL A 72 12.94 5.01 6.16
C VAL A 72 13.10 5.19 7.67
N LYS A 73 13.74 4.27 8.38
CA LYS A 73 14.03 4.28 9.85
C LYS A 73 12.86 4.74 10.72
N MET A 74 11.65 4.28 10.39
CA MET A 74 10.41 4.74 11.02
C MET A 74 10.06 3.95 12.29
N PHE A 75 10.66 2.77 12.46
CA PHE A 75 10.27 1.81 13.48
C PHE A 75 11.39 1.53 14.47
N HIS A 76 10.96 1.16 15.69
CA HIS A 76 11.77 0.34 16.55
C HIS A 76 11.59 -1.13 16.11
N ALA A 77 12.52 -1.65 15.33
CA ALA A 77 12.41 -2.96 14.68
C ALA A 77 12.05 -4.13 15.63
N PRO A 78 12.62 -4.25 16.85
CA PRO A 78 12.24 -5.31 17.79
C PRO A 78 10.75 -5.26 18.17
N THR A 79 10.18 -4.08 18.38
CA THR A 79 8.75 -3.92 18.73
C THR A 79 7.85 -4.37 17.60
N VAL A 80 8.16 -3.96 16.36
CA VAL A 80 7.37 -4.35 15.19
C VAL A 80 7.53 -5.83 14.88
N GLN A 81 8.71 -6.39 15.06
CA GLN A 81 8.93 -7.83 14.91
C GLN A 81 8.08 -8.65 15.88
N GLN A 82 8.04 -8.27 17.17
CA GLN A 82 7.20 -8.96 18.15
C GLN A 82 5.72 -8.87 17.76
N MET A 83 5.26 -7.68 17.36
CA MET A 83 3.88 -7.48 16.88
C MET A 83 3.55 -8.38 15.68
N ILE A 84 4.45 -8.51 14.71
CA ILE A 84 4.27 -9.39 13.54
C ILE A 84 4.20 -10.85 13.96
N LEU A 85 5.07 -11.29 14.89
CA LEU A 85 5.06 -12.65 15.39
C LEU A 85 3.75 -12.99 16.11
N ASP A 86 3.29 -12.10 16.99
CA ASP A 86 2.03 -12.28 17.72
C ASP A 86 0.84 -12.34 16.76
N ALA A 87 0.79 -11.42 15.76
CA ALA A 87 -0.25 -11.37 14.75
C ALA A 87 -0.25 -12.61 13.84
N SER A 88 0.93 -13.16 13.51
CA SER A 88 1.07 -14.34 12.66
C SER A 88 0.48 -15.61 13.29
N GLY A 89 0.30 -15.63 14.61
CA GLY A 89 -0.33 -16.74 15.34
C GLY A 89 -1.85 -16.80 15.17
N ASP A 90 -2.51 -15.68 14.89
CA ASP A 90 -3.97 -15.60 14.68
C ASP A 90 -4.32 -14.51 13.65
N LEU A 91 -4.16 -14.85 12.38
CA LEU A 91 -4.38 -13.93 11.26
C LEU A 91 -5.84 -13.48 11.10
N LYS A 92 -6.80 -14.17 11.73
CA LYS A 92 -8.22 -13.82 11.63
C LYS A 92 -8.64 -12.73 12.61
N ASN A 93 -7.91 -12.58 13.70
CA ASN A 93 -8.23 -11.64 14.77
C ASN A 93 -7.21 -10.50 14.92
N ILE A 94 -6.47 -10.19 13.87
CA ILE A 94 -5.51 -9.10 13.88
C ILE A 94 -6.23 -7.75 14.08
N ALA A 95 -5.66 -6.90 14.95
CA ALA A 95 -6.13 -5.52 15.09
C ALA A 95 -5.94 -4.76 13.77
N ARG A 96 -6.93 -4.02 13.31
CA ARG A 96 -6.93 -3.31 12.01
C ARG A 96 -5.71 -2.41 11.77
N PRO A 97 -5.23 -1.62 12.75
CA PRO A 97 -4.01 -0.85 12.57
C PRO A 97 -2.77 -1.72 12.33
N THR A 98 -2.68 -2.86 13.01
CA THR A 98 -1.62 -3.84 12.85
C THR A 98 -1.68 -4.51 11.47
N GLU A 99 -2.86 -4.92 11.03
CA GLU A 99 -3.09 -5.49 9.71
C GLU A 99 -2.69 -4.52 8.60
N ALA A 100 -3.09 -3.24 8.71
CA ALA A 100 -2.70 -2.20 7.75
C ALA A 100 -1.17 -2.03 7.68
N LEU A 101 -0.49 -2.05 8.84
CA LEU A 101 0.96 -1.96 8.88
C LEU A 101 1.62 -3.19 8.24
N MET A 102 1.15 -4.40 8.53
CA MET A 102 1.67 -5.64 7.94
C MET A 102 1.56 -5.64 6.42
N PHE A 103 0.39 -5.31 5.85
CA PHE A 103 0.22 -5.26 4.40
C PHE A 103 1.06 -4.17 3.73
N SER A 104 1.24 -3.02 4.38
CA SER A 104 2.13 -1.96 3.87
C SER A 104 3.59 -2.39 3.88
N ILE A 105 4.03 -3.15 4.89
CA ILE A 105 5.37 -3.76 4.95
C ILE A 105 5.54 -4.79 3.82
N TYR A 106 4.55 -5.67 3.58
CA TYR A 106 4.62 -6.65 2.49
C TYR A 106 4.73 -5.95 1.14
N PHE A 107 3.86 -4.98 0.88
CA PHE A 107 3.86 -4.24 -0.37
C PHE A 107 5.21 -3.58 -0.63
N LEU A 108 5.77 -2.88 0.36
CA LEU A 108 7.05 -2.19 0.22
C LEU A 108 8.23 -3.17 0.10
N SER A 109 8.17 -4.34 0.77
CA SER A 109 9.15 -5.40 0.60
C SER A 109 9.19 -5.93 -0.84
N ILE A 110 8.02 -6.23 -1.41
CA ILE A 110 7.94 -6.69 -2.81
C ILE A 110 8.37 -5.59 -3.79
N THR A 111 8.04 -4.32 -3.51
CA THR A 111 8.48 -3.19 -4.32
C THR A 111 10.01 -3.12 -4.40
N SER A 112 10.72 -3.49 -3.33
CA SER A 112 12.20 -3.47 -3.25
C SER A 112 12.91 -4.66 -3.91
N LEU A 113 12.18 -5.65 -4.43
CA LEU A 113 12.72 -6.86 -5.06
C LEU A 113 12.62 -6.81 -6.58
N GLN A 114 13.49 -7.56 -7.25
CA GLN A 114 13.42 -7.83 -8.68
C GLN A 114 12.46 -8.99 -8.98
N ASN A 115 12.07 -9.15 -10.26
CA ASN A 115 11.13 -10.21 -10.66
C ASN A 115 11.67 -11.62 -10.33
N GLU A 116 12.93 -11.86 -10.63
CA GLU A 116 13.61 -13.15 -10.41
C GLU A 116 13.67 -13.52 -8.92
N GLU A 117 13.86 -12.52 -8.06
CA GLU A 117 13.84 -12.71 -6.60
C GLU A 117 12.42 -13.06 -6.12
N CYS A 118 11.38 -12.37 -6.64
CA CYS A 118 9.99 -12.67 -6.30
C CYS A 118 9.62 -14.10 -6.71
N GLU A 119 9.95 -14.52 -7.94
CA GLU A 119 9.68 -15.88 -8.42
C GLU A 119 10.41 -16.94 -7.58
N SER A 120 11.68 -16.70 -7.27
CA SER A 120 12.48 -17.61 -6.45
C SER A 120 11.99 -17.73 -5.01
N MET A 121 11.58 -16.62 -4.38
CA MET A 121 11.24 -16.58 -2.96
C MET A 121 9.78 -16.92 -2.67
N TYR A 122 8.88 -16.55 -3.58
CA TYR A 122 7.43 -16.63 -3.38
C TYR A 122 6.70 -17.47 -4.40
N GLY A 123 7.35 -17.84 -5.53
CA GLY A 123 6.73 -18.64 -6.59
C GLY A 123 5.74 -17.87 -7.45
N GLU A 124 5.68 -16.54 -7.31
CA GLU A 124 4.80 -15.65 -8.05
C GLU A 124 5.61 -14.54 -8.71
N SER A 125 5.13 -14.04 -9.86
CA SER A 125 5.77 -12.90 -10.54
C SER A 125 5.61 -11.61 -9.70
N ARG A 126 6.60 -10.72 -9.82
CA ARG A 126 6.58 -9.42 -9.13
C ARG A 126 5.30 -8.60 -9.43
N PRO A 127 4.83 -8.46 -10.68
CA PRO A 127 3.59 -7.73 -10.97
C PRO A 127 2.36 -8.31 -10.25
N SER A 128 2.25 -9.65 -10.17
CA SER A 128 1.17 -10.33 -9.46
C SER A 128 1.18 -10.00 -7.96
N LEU A 129 2.36 -10.11 -7.34
CA LEU A 129 2.54 -9.80 -5.91
C LEU A 129 2.28 -8.31 -5.62
N LEU A 130 2.75 -7.39 -6.48
CA LEU A 130 2.50 -5.96 -6.34
C LEU A 130 1.01 -5.64 -6.43
N ALA A 131 0.28 -6.19 -7.39
CA ALA A 131 -1.17 -5.99 -7.51
C ALA A 131 -1.90 -6.50 -6.26
N LYS A 132 -1.57 -7.72 -5.80
CA LYS A 132 -2.15 -8.35 -4.60
C LYS A 132 -1.93 -7.51 -3.35
N TYR A 133 -0.69 -7.16 -3.04
CA TYR A 133 -0.36 -6.46 -1.79
C TYR A 133 -0.65 -4.96 -1.84
N SER A 134 -0.64 -4.33 -3.03
CA SER A 134 -1.14 -2.96 -3.20
C SER A 134 -2.63 -2.89 -2.86
N TYR A 135 -3.44 -3.79 -3.42
CA TYR A 135 -4.86 -3.89 -3.11
C TYR A 135 -5.10 -4.15 -1.61
N ALA A 136 -4.41 -5.15 -1.05
CA ALA A 136 -4.58 -5.52 0.36
C ALA A 136 -4.19 -4.36 1.31
N ALA A 137 -3.10 -3.64 1.04
CA ALA A 137 -2.68 -2.49 1.82
C ALA A 137 -3.71 -1.35 1.77
N GLN A 138 -4.29 -1.06 0.59
CA GLN A 138 -5.36 -0.08 0.43
C GLN A 138 -6.58 -0.46 1.27
N GLN A 139 -7.06 -1.70 1.14
CA GLN A 139 -8.23 -2.16 1.88
C GLN A 139 -7.98 -2.18 3.40
N ALA A 140 -6.80 -2.58 3.84
CA ALA A 140 -6.43 -2.57 5.24
C ALA A 140 -6.38 -1.15 5.82
N LEU A 141 -5.86 -0.16 5.07
CA LEU A 141 -5.90 1.25 5.46
C LEU A 141 -7.33 1.79 5.56
N ILE A 142 -8.21 1.43 4.61
CA ILE A 142 -9.63 1.79 4.67
C ILE A 142 -10.29 1.15 5.90
N ASN A 143 -10.06 -0.15 6.14
CA ASN A 143 -10.56 -0.87 7.31
C ASN A 143 -10.08 -0.23 8.63
N ALA A 144 -8.83 0.26 8.67
CA ALA A 144 -8.27 0.99 9.80
C ALA A 144 -8.76 2.44 9.91
N ARG A 145 -9.62 2.90 8.97
CA ARG A 145 -10.15 4.27 8.91
C ARG A 145 -9.04 5.31 8.97
N PHE A 146 -8.03 5.18 8.14
CA PHE A 146 -6.77 5.93 8.21
C PHE A 146 -6.94 7.46 8.28
N LEU A 147 -7.98 8.03 7.64
CA LEU A 147 -8.27 9.48 7.70
C LEU A 147 -8.81 9.97 9.05
N LYS A 148 -9.30 9.06 9.90
CA LYS A 148 -9.90 9.37 11.20
C LYS A 148 -9.15 8.72 12.36
N SER A 149 -8.16 7.89 12.06
CA SER A 149 -7.41 7.16 13.07
C SER A 149 -6.31 8.02 13.68
N LEU A 150 -6.23 8.03 15.00
CA LEU A 150 -5.09 8.61 15.75
C LEU A 150 -4.05 7.54 16.11
N ASN A 151 -4.19 6.32 15.58
CA ASN A 151 -3.28 5.21 15.88
C ASN A 151 -1.98 5.36 15.12
N LEU A 152 -0.85 5.25 15.83
CA LEU A 152 0.49 5.37 15.25
C LEU A 152 0.76 4.34 14.15
N PHE A 153 0.33 3.09 14.32
CA PHE A 153 0.54 2.05 13.32
C PHE A 153 -0.23 2.33 12.03
N THR A 154 -1.43 2.91 12.13
CA THR A 154 -2.19 3.34 10.94
C THR A 154 -1.47 4.45 10.18
N LEU A 155 -0.90 5.43 10.90
CA LEU A 155 -0.12 6.51 10.27
C LEU A 155 1.15 5.96 9.62
N GLN A 156 1.87 5.08 10.30
CA GLN A 156 3.06 4.43 9.77
C GLN A 156 2.74 3.59 8.53
N ALA A 157 1.63 2.84 8.54
CA ALA A 157 1.14 2.09 7.39
C ALA A 157 0.86 3.00 6.19
N LEU A 158 0.20 4.12 6.40
CA LEU A 158 -0.08 5.09 5.35
C LEU A 158 1.20 5.67 4.75
N ILE A 159 2.18 6.06 5.58
CA ILE A 159 3.44 6.60 5.10
C ILE A 159 4.19 5.55 4.26
N LEU A 160 4.28 4.29 4.73
CA LEU A 160 4.92 3.22 3.96
C LEU A 160 4.21 2.97 2.63
N TYR A 161 2.88 2.96 2.63
CA TYR A 161 2.09 2.82 1.42
C TYR A 161 2.38 3.96 0.43
N LEU A 162 2.45 5.20 0.88
CA LEU A 162 2.77 6.34 0.03
C LEU A 162 4.21 6.31 -0.49
N VAL A 163 5.17 5.93 0.36
CA VAL A 163 6.58 5.77 -0.04
C VAL A 163 6.72 4.73 -1.14
N SER A 164 5.99 3.61 -1.07
CA SER A 164 6.03 2.57 -2.11
C SER A 164 5.53 3.03 -3.48
N ARG A 165 4.84 4.17 -3.54
CA ARG A 165 4.30 4.76 -4.78
C ARG A 165 5.24 5.78 -5.42
N ILE A 166 6.36 6.11 -4.79
CA ILE A 166 7.35 7.03 -5.33
C ILE A 166 8.40 6.22 -6.09
N PRO A 167 8.43 6.28 -7.46
CA PRO A 167 9.28 5.42 -8.28
C PRO A 167 10.77 5.55 -7.98
N ASP A 168 11.23 6.74 -7.62
CA ASP A 168 12.65 7.09 -7.55
C ASP A 168 13.31 6.85 -6.18
N ILE A 169 12.56 6.53 -5.14
CA ILE A 169 13.13 6.39 -3.79
C ILE A 169 13.70 5.00 -3.50
N ILE A 170 13.18 3.97 -4.16
CA ILE A 170 13.50 2.57 -3.81
C ILE A 170 14.56 1.97 -4.75
N TRP A 171 14.90 2.66 -5.85
CA TRP A 171 15.83 2.17 -6.87
C TRP A 171 17.24 2.85 -6.80
N LEU A 172 17.48 3.66 -5.77
CA LEU A 172 18.81 4.20 -5.46
C LEU A 172 19.58 3.25 -4.56
#